data_2728ba70beccb362fbfe1b487585b15a
#
_entry.id   2728ba70beccb362fbfe1b487585b15a
#
_cell.length_a   1.000
_cell.length_b   1.000
_cell.length_c   1.000
_cell.angle_alpha   90.00
_cell.angle_beta   90.00
_cell.angle_gamma   90.00
#
_symmetry.space_group_name_H-M   'P 1'
#
loop_
_entity.id
_entity.type
_entity.pdbx_description
1 polymer ?
#
loop_
_entity_poly.entity_id
_entity_poly.type
_entity_poly.pdbx_seq_one_letter_code
_entity_poly.pdbx_strand_id
1 'polypeptide(L)'
;GRKLGDYVNLTIDMRIVNEDGIYGAGMRVFINGKEFNVGMNAKTFGCNPNTWNRGAVISLNSATAPGFILPDEMKGLTEFELAVGSASGGAQYFLDNIVMNYELPGTGVTKIDFEKDELGTSYPMTNGNSSVVENDPEGSGKVLHVGTAATPCNRSYPKFTVKLQNGRTLGDYIGLSLDMYLIDGKGGWGDGMRVVINGQEFNCGQGPFNFGCEANKWGRDKIYITFLKEGEETGKGKIAIPNSMKDLTEIELAVGSGSGEWHAYIDNIN
;
A
#
# COMPACT_ATOMS: atom_id res chain seq x y z
N GLY A 1 -9.10 18.80 -12.28
CA GLY A 1 -7.85 18.71 -11.54
C GLY A 1 -8.13 18.45 -10.07
N ARG A 2 -7.19 17.79 -9.37
CA ARG A 2 -7.28 17.59 -7.91
C ARG A 2 -7.09 18.92 -7.18
N LYS A 3 -7.72 19.02 -6.02
CA LYS A 3 -7.56 20.15 -5.11
C LYS A 3 -6.43 19.87 -4.12
N LEU A 4 -5.79 20.90 -3.61
CA LEU A 4 -4.73 20.77 -2.62
C LEU A 4 -5.17 19.98 -1.37
N GLY A 5 -6.42 20.12 -0.95
CA GLY A 5 -7.00 19.38 0.16
C GLY A 5 -7.18 17.87 -0.08
N ASP A 6 -7.07 17.41 -1.33
CA ASP A 6 -7.14 15.99 -1.69
C ASP A 6 -5.80 15.26 -1.43
N TYR A 7 -4.72 16.02 -1.20
CA TYR A 7 -3.39 15.46 -0.92
C TYR A 7 -3.19 15.27 0.59
N VAL A 8 -2.61 14.16 0.97
CA VAL A 8 -2.38 13.79 2.38
C VAL A 8 -0.97 13.99 2.82
N ASN A 9 -0.02 13.83 1.92
CA ASN A 9 1.39 14.05 2.23
C ASN A 9 2.19 14.47 1.01
N LEU A 10 3.38 15.02 1.31
CA LEU A 10 4.44 15.33 0.39
C LEU A 10 5.58 14.37 0.67
N THR A 11 6.06 13.64 -0.34
CA THR A 11 7.31 12.89 -0.26
C THR A 11 8.40 13.61 -1.01
N ILE A 12 9.64 13.51 -0.50
CA ILE A 12 10.77 14.22 -1.06
C ILE A 12 12.06 13.43 -0.84
N ASP A 13 12.88 13.37 -1.87
CA ASP A 13 14.26 12.93 -1.76
C ASP A 13 15.14 14.13 -1.48
N MET A 14 15.99 14.05 -0.47
CA MET A 14 16.89 15.16 -0.12
C MET A 14 18.30 14.69 0.21
N ARG A 15 19.28 15.49 -0.19
CA ARG A 15 20.69 15.33 0.17
C ARG A 15 21.20 16.63 0.74
N ILE A 16 21.61 16.61 1.99
CA ILE A 16 22.22 17.77 2.68
C ILE A 16 23.71 17.74 2.39
N VAL A 17 24.25 18.86 1.93
CA VAL A 17 25.68 18.98 1.55
C VAL A 17 26.57 19.28 2.74
N ASN A 18 26.06 19.99 3.74
CA ASN A 18 26.82 20.39 4.92
C ASN A 18 26.04 20.11 6.22
N GLU A 19 26.77 20.09 7.35
CA GLU A 19 26.14 19.80 8.64
C GLU A 19 25.19 20.92 9.11
N ASP A 20 25.39 22.16 8.67
CA ASP A 20 24.57 23.30 9.09
C ASP A 20 23.10 23.16 8.74
N GLY A 21 22.80 22.44 7.65
CA GLY A 21 21.42 22.15 7.21
C GLY A 21 20.70 21.04 7.99
N ILE A 22 21.41 20.25 8.78
CA ILE A 22 20.88 19.06 9.46
C ILE A 22 20.19 19.41 10.77
N TYR A 23 20.80 20.36 11.51
CA TYR A 23 20.37 20.76 12.85
C TYR A 23 19.70 22.12 12.77
N GLY A 24 18.72 22.43 12.30
CA GLY A 24 18.12 23.76 12.30
C GLY A 24 16.75 23.79 12.95
N ALA A 25 16.09 24.92 12.83
CA ALA A 25 14.76 25.18 13.33
C ALA A 25 13.66 24.35 12.63
N GLY A 26 14.05 23.35 11.83
CA GLY A 26 13.18 22.40 11.15
C GLY A 26 13.01 22.70 9.66
N MET A 27 12.46 21.72 8.98
CA MET A 27 12.04 21.82 7.59
C MET A 27 10.86 22.77 7.45
N ARG A 28 10.80 23.45 6.32
CA ARG A 28 9.74 24.38 5.95
C ARG A 28 9.13 23.98 4.61
N VAL A 29 7.81 24.07 4.55
CA VAL A 29 7.06 24.00 3.31
C VAL A 29 6.37 25.33 3.10
N PHE A 30 6.45 25.88 1.91
CA PHE A 30 5.73 27.09 1.53
C PHE A 30 4.72 26.74 0.45
N ILE A 31 3.50 27.18 0.61
CA ILE A 31 2.45 27.03 -0.38
C ILE A 31 1.87 28.43 -0.64
N ASN A 32 2.00 28.91 -1.87
CA ASN A 32 1.63 30.27 -2.26
C ASN A 32 2.22 31.34 -1.31
N GLY A 33 3.49 31.16 -0.94
CA GLY A 33 4.21 32.06 -0.03
C GLY A 33 3.87 31.92 1.47
N LYS A 34 2.85 31.13 1.84
CA LYS A 34 2.54 30.84 3.25
C LYS A 34 3.47 29.77 3.80
N GLU A 35 4.17 30.08 4.88
CA GLU A 35 5.12 29.17 5.52
C GLU A 35 4.45 28.20 6.48
N PHE A 36 4.84 26.92 6.40
CA PHE A 36 4.45 25.86 7.31
C PHE A 36 5.71 25.24 7.93
N ASN A 37 5.75 25.17 9.24
CA ASN A 37 6.78 24.43 9.98
C ASN A 37 6.40 22.96 10.06
N VAL A 38 7.27 22.09 9.57
CA VAL A 38 7.06 20.64 9.56
C VAL A 38 7.28 20.00 10.95
N GLY A 39 7.86 20.75 11.89
CA GLY A 39 8.09 20.26 13.26
C GLY A 39 9.31 19.33 13.41
N MET A 40 10.02 19.03 12.32
CA MET A 40 11.23 18.21 12.32
C MET A 40 12.32 18.84 11.48
N ASN A 41 13.58 18.65 11.87
CA ASN A 41 14.75 19.00 11.07
C ASN A 41 15.21 17.83 10.19
N ALA A 42 16.13 18.07 9.27
CA ALA A 42 16.59 17.05 8.33
C ALA A 42 17.20 15.82 9.03
N LYS A 43 17.87 15.99 10.17
CA LYS A 43 18.43 14.87 10.94
C LYS A 43 17.34 13.94 11.49
N THR A 44 16.25 14.48 11.98
CA THR A 44 15.11 13.69 12.46
C THR A 44 14.41 12.93 11.35
N PHE A 45 14.52 13.38 10.10
CA PHE A 45 14.14 12.58 8.91
C PHE A 45 15.17 11.50 8.54
N GLY A 46 16.26 11.33 9.29
CA GLY A 46 17.32 10.37 8.99
C GLY A 46 18.35 10.84 7.96
N CYS A 47 18.35 12.13 7.61
CA CYS A 47 19.35 12.67 6.70
C CYS A 47 20.72 12.72 7.36
N ASN A 48 21.74 12.24 6.63
CA ASN A 48 23.14 12.39 6.97
C ASN A 48 23.83 13.29 5.94
N PRO A 49 24.90 14.03 6.32
CA PRO A 49 25.64 14.86 5.38
C PRO A 49 26.10 14.06 4.16
N ASN A 50 25.99 14.66 3.00
CA ASN A 50 26.42 14.08 1.72
C ASN A 50 25.78 12.75 1.31
N THR A 51 24.69 12.35 1.98
CA THR A 51 23.95 11.11 1.68
C THR A 51 22.52 11.45 1.26
N TRP A 52 22.02 10.76 0.23
CA TRP A 52 20.62 10.86 -0.13
C TRP A 52 19.72 10.17 0.90
N ASN A 53 18.77 10.92 1.45
CA ASN A 53 17.62 10.38 2.14
C ASN A 53 16.46 10.31 1.15
N ARG A 54 15.96 9.10 0.91
CA ARG A 54 14.92 8.83 -0.06
C ARG A 54 13.56 8.71 0.60
N GLY A 55 12.55 9.39 0.01
CA GLY A 55 11.16 9.26 0.41
C GLY A 55 10.83 9.82 1.79
N ALA A 56 11.45 10.92 2.21
CA ALA A 56 11.04 11.63 3.43
C ALA A 56 9.58 12.09 3.29
N VAL A 57 8.72 11.74 4.25
CA VAL A 57 7.28 11.99 4.21
C VAL A 57 6.90 13.15 5.11
N ILE A 58 6.16 14.13 4.59
CA ILE A 58 5.61 15.29 5.31
C ILE A 58 4.08 15.25 5.19
N SER A 59 3.37 15.09 6.28
CA SER A 59 1.90 15.07 6.30
C SER A 59 1.31 16.47 6.11
N LEU A 60 0.29 16.59 5.25
CA LEU A 60 -0.38 17.86 4.93
C LEU A 60 -1.63 18.14 5.80
N ASN A 61 -2.10 17.19 6.58
CA ASN A 61 -3.29 17.31 7.41
C ASN A 61 -3.07 16.73 8.83
N SER A 62 -1.85 16.82 9.34
CA SER A 62 -1.50 16.33 10.68
C SER A 62 -0.86 17.43 11.53
N ALA A 63 -1.37 17.60 12.74
CA ALA A 63 -0.74 18.46 13.76
C ALA A 63 0.50 17.80 14.37
N THR A 64 0.73 16.51 14.11
CA THR A 64 1.88 15.76 14.61
C THR A 64 3.02 15.80 13.61
N ALA A 65 4.22 16.11 14.06
CA ALA A 65 5.42 16.08 13.21
C ALA A 65 5.76 14.64 12.75
N PRO A 66 6.24 14.46 11.51
CA PRO A 66 6.48 15.49 10.50
C PRO A 66 5.20 15.87 9.75
N GLY A 67 4.69 17.08 9.98
CA GLY A 67 3.50 17.50 9.27
C GLY A 67 3.00 18.88 9.69
N PHE A 68 1.96 19.33 9.02
CA PHE A 68 1.22 20.55 9.33
C PHE A 68 -0.23 20.41 8.85
N ILE A 69 -1.10 21.30 9.34
CA ILE A 69 -2.51 21.34 8.92
C ILE A 69 -2.67 22.42 7.85
N LEU A 70 -3.20 22.03 6.70
CA LEU A 70 -3.60 22.95 5.64
C LEU A 70 -4.82 23.77 6.11
N PRO A 71 -4.77 25.10 6.01
CA PRO A 71 -5.93 25.95 6.24
C PRO A 71 -7.05 25.64 5.24
N ASP A 72 -8.29 25.78 5.69
CA ASP A 72 -9.47 25.46 4.85
C ASP A 72 -9.53 26.29 3.57
N GLU A 73 -9.09 27.55 3.62
CA GLU A 73 -9.04 28.45 2.46
C GLU A 73 -8.06 27.97 1.36
N MET A 74 -7.09 27.11 1.72
CA MET A 74 -6.12 26.55 0.76
C MET A 74 -6.55 25.21 0.18
N LYS A 75 -7.43 24.49 0.85
CA LYS A 75 -7.83 23.13 0.43
C LYS A 75 -8.50 23.07 -0.95
N GLY A 76 -9.13 24.17 -1.37
CA GLY A 76 -9.81 24.29 -2.66
C GLY A 76 -8.90 24.60 -3.86
N LEU A 77 -7.62 24.88 -3.64
CA LEU A 77 -6.68 25.28 -4.71
C LEU A 77 -6.41 24.10 -5.66
N THR A 78 -6.49 24.36 -6.95
CA THR A 78 -6.15 23.40 -8.03
C THR A 78 -4.79 23.69 -8.67
N GLU A 79 -4.26 24.89 -8.43
CA GLU A 79 -2.93 25.34 -8.83
C GLU A 79 -2.30 26.07 -7.64
N PHE A 80 -1.03 25.83 -7.37
CA PHE A 80 -0.30 26.45 -6.28
C PHE A 80 1.21 26.40 -6.51
N GLU A 81 1.92 27.37 -5.93
CA GLU A 81 3.37 27.34 -5.84
C GLU A 81 3.79 26.54 -4.62
N LEU A 82 4.79 25.68 -4.78
CA LEU A 82 5.37 24.87 -3.72
C LEU A 82 6.87 25.16 -3.59
N ALA A 83 7.31 25.47 -2.37
CA ALA A 83 8.73 25.49 -2.03
C ALA A 83 8.99 24.67 -0.77
N VAL A 84 10.11 23.99 -0.73
CA VAL A 84 10.54 23.16 0.40
C VAL A 84 11.97 23.50 0.74
N GLY A 85 12.28 23.58 2.05
CA GLY A 85 13.63 23.91 2.47
C GLY A 85 13.84 23.72 3.97
N SER A 86 15.03 24.06 4.42
CA SER A 86 15.39 24.09 5.83
C SER A 86 15.39 25.54 6.34
N ALA A 87 14.92 25.76 7.56
CA ALA A 87 15.03 27.06 8.24
C ALA A 87 16.44 27.33 8.80
N SER A 88 17.40 26.42 8.61
CA SER A 88 18.80 26.64 9.02
C SER A 88 19.49 27.62 8.09
N GLY A 89 20.11 28.64 8.64
CA GLY A 89 21.01 29.51 7.90
C GLY A 89 22.21 28.73 7.35
N GLY A 90 22.61 28.99 6.10
CA GLY A 90 23.77 28.34 5.49
C GLY A 90 23.53 26.92 4.99
N ALA A 91 22.31 26.40 5.10
CA ALA A 91 21.97 25.08 4.58
C ALA A 91 22.14 24.98 3.06
N GLN A 92 22.85 23.95 2.60
CA GLN A 92 22.98 23.58 1.21
C GLN A 92 22.43 22.18 0.99
N TYR A 93 21.51 22.01 0.05
CA TYR A 93 20.88 20.73 -0.21
C TYR A 93 20.46 20.57 -1.67
N PHE A 94 20.37 19.33 -2.09
CA PHE A 94 19.73 18.93 -3.33
C PHE A 94 18.39 18.29 -3.02
N LEU A 95 17.40 18.58 -3.84
CA LEU A 95 16.05 18.01 -3.78
C LEU A 95 15.77 17.26 -5.06
N ASP A 96 15.07 16.13 -4.94
CA ASP A 96 14.65 15.31 -6.06
C ASP A 96 13.33 14.61 -5.70
N ASN A 97 12.64 14.10 -6.72
CA ASN A 97 11.42 13.31 -6.55
C ASN A 97 10.40 13.92 -5.57
N ILE A 98 10.09 15.21 -5.75
CA ILE A 98 9.07 15.88 -4.96
C ILE A 98 7.71 15.40 -5.48
N VAL A 99 6.99 14.62 -4.67
CA VAL A 99 5.71 14.00 -5.04
C VAL A 99 4.64 14.36 -4.01
N MET A 100 3.54 14.94 -4.50
CA MET A 100 2.33 15.15 -3.70
C MET A 100 1.48 13.88 -3.77
N ASN A 101 1.35 13.18 -2.65
CA ASN A 101 0.54 11.98 -2.55
C ASN A 101 -0.85 12.35 -2.04
N TYR A 102 -1.86 11.85 -2.71
CA TYR A 102 -3.24 12.14 -2.36
C TYR A 102 -3.93 10.88 -1.86
N GLU A 103 -4.86 11.11 -0.95
CA GLU A 103 -5.92 10.17 -0.63
C GLU A 103 -7.23 10.86 -0.93
N LEU A 104 -8.17 10.17 -1.54
CA LEU A 104 -9.51 10.74 -1.73
C LEU A 104 -10.20 10.92 -0.37
N PRO A 105 -10.99 11.99 -0.18
CA PRO A 105 -11.73 12.19 1.07
C PRO A 105 -12.56 10.97 1.44
N GLY A 106 -12.45 10.53 2.68
CA GLY A 106 -13.08 9.30 3.15
C GLY A 106 -12.17 8.09 3.03
N THR A 107 -10.90 8.31 3.23
CA THR A 107 -9.81 7.34 3.16
C THR A 107 -10.06 6.11 4.00
N GLY A 108 -10.72 5.16 3.42
CA GLY A 108 -10.54 3.80 3.86
C GLY A 108 -9.66 3.12 2.83
N VAL A 109 -8.63 2.47 3.22
CA VAL A 109 -8.14 1.30 2.53
C VAL A 109 -9.37 0.45 2.28
N THR A 110 -9.62 0.04 1.03
CA THR A 110 -10.68 -0.95 0.79
C THR A 110 -10.22 -2.22 1.47
N LYS A 111 -10.79 -2.52 2.61
CA LYS A 111 -10.37 -3.63 3.45
C LYS A 111 -11.38 -4.76 3.38
N ILE A 112 -10.91 -5.96 3.10
CA ILE A 112 -11.65 -7.20 3.31
C ILE A 112 -11.03 -7.84 4.55
N ASP A 113 -11.77 -7.80 5.65
CA ASP A 113 -11.55 -8.58 6.85
C ASP A 113 -12.80 -9.46 7.08
N PHE A 114 -12.67 -10.51 7.80
CA PHE A 114 -13.74 -11.49 7.99
C PHE A 114 -14.42 -11.34 9.35
N GLU A 115 -14.14 -10.28 10.08
CA GLU A 115 -14.59 -10.06 11.45
C GLU A 115 -16.11 -10.00 11.61
N LYS A 116 -16.80 -9.50 10.58
CA LYS A 116 -18.27 -9.37 10.58
C LYS A 116 -19.01 -10.60 10.03
N ASP A 117 -18.29 -11.53 9.42
CA ASP A 117 -18.88 -12.71 8.84
C ASP A 117 -19.24 -13.74 9.92
N GLU A 118 -20.20 -14.60 9.63
CA GLU A 118 -20.49 -15.75 10.48
C GLU A 118 -19.45 -16.85 10.24
N LEU A 119 -19.09 -17.61 11.28
CA LEU A 119 -18.25 -18.79 11.14
C LEU A 119 -18.90 -19.79 10.19
N GLY A 120 -18.13 -20.36 9.28
CA GLY A 120 -18.63 -21.26 8.23
C GLY A 120 -19.13 -20.53 6.99
N THR A 121 -19.14 -19.21 6.93
CA THR A 121 -19.43 -18.46 5.70
C THR A 121 -18.44 -18.88 4.63
N SER A 122 -18.98 -19.29 3.45
CA SER A 122 -18.17 -19.71 2.33
C SER A 122 -18.01 -18.61 1.29
N TYR A 123 -16.81 -18.48 0.79
CA TYR A 123 -16.51 -17.60 -0.35
C TYR A 123 -16.35 -18.41 -1.63
N PRO A 124 -16.85 -17.90 -2.77
CA PRO A 124 -16.67 -18.57 -4.05
C PRO A 124 -15.19 -18.62 -4.43
N MET A 125 -14.80 -19.66 -5.14
CA MET A 125 -13.44 -19.86 -5.62
C MET A 125 -13.40 -19.74 -7.15
N THR A 126 -12.22 -19.44 -7.71
CA THR A 126 -12.03 -19.41 -9.17
C THR A 126 -12.19 -20.81 -9.80
N ASN A 127 -11.86 -21.86 -9.05
CA ASN A 127 -12.06 -23.27 -9.43
C ASN A 127 -12.58 -24.03 -8.21
N GLY A 128 -13.34 -25.05 -8.35
CA GLY A 128 -14.12 -25.84 -7.41
C GLY A 128 -13.56 -26.27 -6.03
N ASN A 129 -12.61 -25.56 -5.48
CA ASN A 129 -12.14 -25.72 -4.10
C ASN A 129 -13.06 -24.96 -3.13
N SER A 130 -12.78 -25.08 -1.82
CA SER A 130 -13.53 -24.39 -0.78
C SER A 130 -12.69 -23.36 -0.06
N SER A 131 -13.36 -22.29 0.38
CA SER A 131 -12.85 -21.37 1.38
C SER A 131 -13.95 -21.03 2.38
N VAL A 132 -13.63 -21.02 3.66
CA VAL A 132 -14.60 -20.81 4.76
C VAL A 132 -14.03 -19.92 5.83
N VAL A 133 -14.89 -19.08 6.41
CA VAL A 133 -14.51 -18.25 7.54
C VAL A 133 -14.40 -19.10 8.80
N GLU A 134 -13.25 -19.04 9.45
CA GLU A 134 -12.93 -19.77 10.68
C GLU A 134 -12.32 -18.84 11.72
N ASN A 135 -12.10 -19.33 12.94
CA ASN A 135 -11.33 -18.59 13.94
C ASN A 135 -9.86 -18.55 13.55
N ASP A 136 -9.19 -17.42 13.85
CA ASP A 136 -7.75 -17.28 13.69
C ASP A 136 -7.02 -18.36 14.50
N PRO A 137 -6.13 -19.16 13.93
CA PRO A 137 -5.42 -20.22 14.63
C PRO A 137 -4.47 -19.71 15.72
N GLU A 138 -4.05 -18.45 15.69
CA GLU A 138 -3.11 -17.84 16.64
C GLU A 138 -3.69 -16.61 17.35
N GLY A 139 -4.91 -16.23 17.07
CA GLY A 139 -5.50 -14.98 17.56
C GLY A 139 -6.96 -15.10 18.01
N SER A 140 -7.60 -13.97 18.14
CA SER A 140 -8.99 -13.86 18.58
C SER A 140 -9.96 -13.42 17.48
N GLY A 141 -9.47 -13.21 16.27
CA GLY A 141 -10.25 -12.74 15.12
C GLY A 141 -10.78 -13.87 14.26
N LYS A 142 -11.36 -13.50 13.14
CA LYS A 142 -11.81 -14.42 12.09
C LYS A 142 -10.99 -14.25 10.85
N VAL A 143 -10.76 -15.33 10.15
CA VAL A 143 -9.90 -15.42 8.96
C VAL A 143 -10.56 -16.30 7.91
N LEU A 144 -10.15 -16.17 6.66
CA LEU A 144 -10.58 -17.06 5.61
C LEU A 144 -9.61 -18.23 5.48
N HIS A 145 -10.09 -19.44 5.79
CA HIS A 145 -9.39 -20.69 5.56
C HIS A 145 -9.57 -21.13 4.09
N VAL A 146 -8.49 -21.32 3.37
CA VAL A 146 -8.46 -21.63 1.95
C VAL A 146 -7.84 -23.00 1.71
N GLY A 147 -8.62 -23.91 1.13
CA GLY A 147 -8.24 -25.30 0.96
C GLY A 147 -8.38 -26.11 2.25
N THR A 148 -7.98 -27.37 2.20
CA THR A 148 -7.87 -28.27 3.37
C THR A 148 -6.62 -29.13 3.21
N ALA A 149 -6.18 -29.80 4.29
CA ALA A 149 -5.07 -30.73 4.21
C ALA A 149 -5.32 -31.87 3.20
N ALA A 150 -6.58 -32.33 3.11
CA ALA A 150 -7.00 -33.40 2.18
C ALA A 150 -7.21 -32.88 0.75
N THR A 151 -7.61 -31.63 0.61
CA THR A 151 -7.92 -30.98 -0.69
C THR A 151 -7.28 -29.60 -0.73
N PRO A 152 -5.94 -29.51 -0.85
CA PRO A 152 -5.28 -28.21 -1.04
C PRO A 152 -5.75 -27.57 -2.34
N CYS A 153 -5.76 -26.25 -2.39
CA CYS A 153 -6.12 -25.52 -3.59
C CYS A 153 -5.07 -25.73 -4.69
N ASN A 154 -5.52 -25.91 -5.91
CA ASN A 154 -4.66 -25.96 -7.09
C ASN A 154 -5.07 -24.84 -8.04
N ARG A 155 -4.29 -23.75 -8.03
CA ARG A 155 -4.56 -22.53 -8.81
C ARG A 155 -6.01 -22.07 -8.71
N SER A 156 -6.55 -22.16 -7.52
CA SER A 156 -7.92 -21.76 -7.20
C SER A 156 -7.85 -20.71 -6.09
N TYR A 157 -8.49 -19.58 -6.26
CA TYR A 157 -8.36 -18.40 -5.42
C TYR A 157 -9.74 -17.95 -4.94
N PRO A 158 -9.89 -17.55 -3.66
CA PRO A 158 -11.13 -16.99 -3.15
C PRO A 158 -11.45 -15.67 -3.85
N LYS A 159 -12.73 -15.50 -4.19
CA LYS A 159 -13.26 -14.38 -4.96
C LYS A 159 -14.05 -13.43 -4.06
N PHE A 160 -13.83 -12.16 -4.24
CA PHE A 160 -14.46 -11.08 -3.50
C PHE A 160 -15.04 -10.05 -4.47
N THR A 161 -16.32 -9.69 -4.29
CA THR A 161 -16.87 -8.51 -4.94
C THR A 161 -16.48 -7.28 -4.12
N VAL A 162 -15.69 -6.40 -4.70
CA VAL A 162 -15.11 -5.24 -4.03
C VAL A 162 -15.64 -3.97 -4.67
N LYS A 163 -16.44 -3.23 -3.92
CA LYS A 163 -16.80 -1.87 -4.28
C LYS A 163 -15.73 -0.92 -3.77
N LEU A 164 -15.02 -0.28 -4.69
CA LEU A 164 -13.94 0.62 -4.36
C LEU A 164 -14.50 1.88 -3.67
N GLN A 165 -13.87 2.26 -2.56
CA GLN A 165 -14.46 3.25 -1.66
C GLN A 165 -14.43 4.67 -2.24
N ASN A 166 -15.39 5.47 -1.83
CA ASN A 166 -15.42 6.93 -1.97
C ASN A 166 -15.28 7.44 -3.42
N GLY A 167 -15.84 6.69 -4.38
CA GLY A 167 -15.77 7.06 -5.79
C GLY A 167 -14.39 6.87 -6.42
N ARG A 168 -13.50 6.14 -5.75
CA ARG A 168 -12.21 5.71 -6.32
C ARG A 168 -12.42 4.74 -7.46
N THR A 169 -11.46 4.78 -8.36
CA THR A 169 -11.31 3.78 -9.42
C THR A 169 -10.10 2.91 -9.15
N LEU A 170 -9.99 1.77 -9.80
CA LEU A 170 -8.84 0.87 -9.64
C LEU A 170 -7.51 1.58 -9.94
N GLY A 171 -7.50 2.54 -10.85
CA GLY A 171 -6.32 3.34 -11.17
C GLY A 171 -5.84 4.28 -10.06
N ASP A 172 -6.65 4.49 -9.01
CA ASP A 172 -6.28 5.29 -7.84
C ASP A 172 -5.54 4.47 -6.77
N TYR A 173 -5.47 3.14 -6.90
CA TYR A 173 -4.78 2.26 -5.98
C TYR A 173 -3.35 1.98 -6.45
N ILE A 174 -2.43 1.95 -5.51
CA ILE A 174 -1.00 1.74 -5.77
C ILE A 174 -0.55 0.30 -5.53
N GLY A 175 -1.42 -0.53 -4.98
CA GLY A 175 -1.10 -1.91 -4.68
C GLY A 175 -2.17 -2.62 -3.86
N LEU A 176 -1.87 -3.86 -3.55
CA LEU A 176 -2.67 -4.77 -2.75
C LEU A 176 -1.77 -5.39 -1.68
N SER A 177 -2.21 -5.40 -0.44
CA SER A 177 -1.56 -6.16 0.63
C SER A 177 -2.50 -7.20 1.23
N LEU A 178 -1.95 -8.24 1.81
CA LEU A 178 -2.71 -9.22 2.58
C LEU A 178 -1.83 -9.92 3.61
N ASP A 179 -2.45 -10.38 4.67
CA ASP A 179 -1.86 -11.27 5.64
C ASP A 179 -2.09 -12.73 5.23
N MET A 180 -1.07 -13.57 5.37
CA MET A 180 -1.16 -14.99 5.01
C MET A 180 -0.45 -15.87 6.02
N TYR A 181 -1.10 -16.96 6.41
CA TYR A 181 -0.56 -18.03 7.22
C TYR A 181 -0.55 -19.32 6.38
N LEU A 182 0.63 -19.76 5.97
CA LEU A 182 0.80 -20.96 5.14
C LEU A 182 0.82 -22.21 6.01
N ILE A 183 -0.21 -23.05 5.87
CA ILE A 183 -0.29 -24.30 6.59
C ILE A 183 0.69 -25.29 5.98
N ASP A 184 1.59 -25.81 6.80
CA ASP A 184 2.66 -26.74 6.41
C ASP A 184 3.56 -26.23 5.26
N GLY A 185 3.59 -24.91 5.07
CA GLY A 185 4.37 -24.26 4.00
C GLY A 185 3.86 -24.53 2.59
N LYS A 186 2.70 -25.17 2.45
CA LYS A 186 2.09 -25.42 1.14
C LYS A 186 1.72 -24.11 0.45
N GLY A 187 2.23 -23.92 -0.75
CA GLY A 187 2.04 -22.69 -1.51
C GLY A 187 3.08 -21.60 -1.27
N GLY A 188 4.05 -21.81 -0.37
CA GLY A 188 5.11 -20.84 -0.08
C GLY A 188 6.05 -20.59 -1.25
N TRP A 189 6.39 -21.65 -1.98
CA TRP A 189 7.12 -21.62 -3.23
C TRP A 189 6.16 -21.84 -4.40
N GLY A 190 6.57 -21.55 -5.59
CA GLY A 190 5.78 -21.79 -6.80
C GLY A 190 5.93 -20.66 -7.79
N ASP A 191 5.05 -20.65 -8.79
CA ASP A 191 5.03 -19.68 -9.90
C ASP A 191 4.72 -18.23 -9.49
N GLY A 192 4.63 -17.97 -8.18
CA GLY A 192 4.34 -16.67 -7.59
C GLY A 192 2.88 -16.50 -7.17
N MET A 193 2.66 -15.41 -6.41
CA MET A 193 1.31 -14.96 -6.08
C MET A 193 0.53 -14.60 -7.34
N ARG A 194 -0.77 -14.80 -7.29
CA ARG A 194 -1.72 -14.43 -8.34
C ARG A 194 -2.71 -13.42 -7.80
N VAL A 195 -2.97 -12.41 -8.62
CA VAL A 195 -4.09 -11.49 -8.46
C VAL A 195 -4.96 -11.65 -9.69
N VAL A 196 -6.25 -11.86 -9.50
CA VAL A 196 -7.23 -11.94 -10.59
C VAL A 196 -8.19 -10.78 -10.42
N ILE A 197 -8.35 -9.97 -11.44
CA ILE A 197 -9.28 -8.83 -11.45
C ILE A 197 -10.24 -9.02 -12.61
N ASN A 198 -11.53 -9.14 -12.32
CA ASN A 198 -12.58 -9.38 -13.32
C ASN A 198 -12.23 -10.54 -14.28
N GLY A 199 -11.67 -11.62 -13.73
CA GLY A 199 -11.30 -12.81 -14.48
C GLY A 199 -9.94 -12.75 -15.20
N GLN A 200 -9.28 -11.60 -15.25
CA GLN A 200 -7.92 -11.49 -15.79
C GLN A 200 -6.88 -11.79 -14.71
N GLU A 201 -6.05 -12.80 -14.94
CA GLU A 201 -4.99 -13.22 -14.01
C GLU A 201 -3.69 -12.46 -14.25
N PHE A 202 -3.09 -11.99 -13.15
CA PHE A 202 -1.77 -11.34 -13.10
C PHE A 202 -0.82 -12.15 -12.22
N ASN A 203 0.38 -12.41 -12.74
CA ASN A 203 1.45 -13.10 -12.01
C ASN A 203 2.39 -12.06 -11.37
N CYS A 204 2.52 -12.12 -10.04
CA CYS A 204 3.41 -11.23 -9.28
C CYS A 204 4.88 -11.61 -9.37
N GLY A 205 5.22 -12.78 -9.94
CA GLY A 205 6.60 -13.22 -10.16
C GLY A 205 7.36 -13.65 -8.89
N GLN A 206 6.71 -13.70 -7.74
CA GLN A 206 7.30 -14.24 -6.49
C GLN A 206 6.21 -14.84 -5.59
N GLY A 207 6.55 -15.94 -4.91
CA GLY A 207 5.66 -16.63 -3.97
C GLY A 207 5.71 -16.01 -2.57
N PRO A 208 4.84 -16.46 -1.65
CA PRO A 208 4.77 -15.94 -0.28
C PRO A 208 6.10 -15.97 0.48
N PHE A 209 6.92 -17.01 0.32
CA PHE A 209 8.23 -17.09 0.98
C PHE A 209 9.21 -16.01 0.49
N ASN A 210 9.10 -15.58 -0.76
CA ASN A 210 9.91 -14.48 -1.29
C ASN A 210 9.48 -13.11 -0.73
N PHE A 211 8.25 -13.01 -0.21
CA PHE A 211 7.78 -11.85 0.56
C PHE A 211 8.18 -11.92 2.05
N GLY A 212 8.82 -13.02 2.49
CA GLY A 212 9.24 -13.20 3.87
C GLY A 212 8.20 -13.86 4.78
N CYS A 213 7.17 -14.49 4.22
CA CYS A 213 6.30 -15.39 4.98
C CYS A 213 7.06 -16.66 5.38
N GLU A 214 6.64 -17.29 6.46
CA GLU A 214 7.18 -18.57 6.95
C GLU A 214 6.04 -19.60 7.06
N ALA A 215 6.40 -20.89 7.02
CA ALA A 215 5.42 -21.95 7.26
C ALA A 215 4.91 -21.92 8.72
N ASN A 216 3.61 -22.14 8.88
CA ASN A 216 2.93 -22.21 10.18
C ASN A 216 3.13 -20.96 11.06
N LYS A 217 3.21 -19.79 10.41
CA LYS A 217 3.26 -18.49 11.05
C LYS A 217 2.55 -17.43 10.21
N TRP A 218 1.95 -16.47 10.86
CA TRP A 218 1.38 -15.29 10.18
C TRP A 218 2.48 -14.44 9.52
N GLY A 219 2.35 -14.24 8.24
CA GLY A 219 3.09 -13.22 7.49
C GLY A 219 2.31 -11.92 7.46
N ARG A 220 2.13 -11.27 8.62
CA ARG A 220 1.42 -9.99 8.72
C ARG A 220 2.28 -8.89 8.10
N ASP A 221 1.65 -8.03 7.30
CA ASP A 221 2.31 -6.91 6.60
C ASP A 221 3.52 -7.33 5.70
N LYS A 222 3.57 -8.60 5.28
CA LYS A 222 4.68 -9.13 4.46
C LYS A 222 4.37 -9.07 2.98
N ILE A 223 3.16 -9.42 2.60
CA ILE A 223 2.78 -9.48 1.19
C ILE A 223 2.26 -8.12 0.77
N TYR A 224 2.99 -7.50 -0.15
CA TYR A 224 2.59 -6.27 -0.81
C TYR A 224 2.84 -6.37 -2.31
N ILE A 225 1.78 -6.23 -3.10
CA ILE A 225 1.80 -6.34 -4.54
C ILE A 225 1.58 -4.94 -5.13
N THR A 226 2.61 -4.39 -5.77
CA THR A 226 2.55 -3.04 -6.34
C THR A 226 1.79 -3.04 -7.66
N PHE A 227 0.90 -2.09 -7.85
CA PHE A 227 0.23 -1.83 -9.11
C PHE A 227 1.03 -0.82 -9.94
N LEU A 228 1.38 -1.22 -11.13
CA LEU A 228 2.13 -0.45 -12.11
C LEU A 228 1.21 0.03 -13.23
N LYS A 229 1.69 0.98 -14.02
CA LYS A 229 1.03 1.37 -15.26
C LYS A 229 1.26 0.30 -16.33
N GLU A 230 0.34 0.22 -17.28
CA GLU A 230 0.48 -0.64 -18.45
C GLU A 230 1.78 -0.36 -19.19
N GLY A 231 2.52 -1.43 -19.53
CA GLY A 231 3.82 -1.35 -20.21
C GLY A 231 5.04 -1.26 -19.29
N GLU A 232 4.86 -1.10 -17.97
CA GLU A 232 5.98 -1.17 -17.03
C GLU A 232 6.38 -2.62 -16.72
N GLU A 233 7.66 -2.81 -16.33
CA GLU A 233 8.22 -4.14 -16.05
C GLU A 233 7.56 -4.78 -14.82
N THR A 234 6.94 -5.93 -15.01
CA THR A 234 6.25 -6.72 -13.98
C THR A 234 7.17 -7.75 -13.31
N GLY A 235 6.65 -8.41 -12.28
CA GLY A 235 7.38 -9.41 -11.50
C GLY A 235 7.97 -8.82 -10.22
N LYS A 236 8.55 -9.67 -9.37
CA LYS A 236 9.10 -9.29 -8.05
C LYS A 236 8.08 -8.53 -7.18
N GLY A 237 6.85 -9.04 -7.12
CA GLY A 237 5.76 -8.42 -6.36
C GLY A 237 5.06 -7.26 -7.08
N LYS A 238 5.19 -7.15 -8.41
CA LYS A 238 4.59 -6.07 -9.19
C LYS A 238 3.72 -6.62 -10.31
N ILE A 239 2.57 -5.99 -10.54
CA ILE A 239 1.68 -6.28 -11.67
C ILE A 239 1.31 -4.98 -12.39
N ALA A 240 1.16 -5.02 -13.72
CA ALA A 240 0.72 -3.86 -14.49
C ALA A 240 -0.79 -3.92 -14.71
N ILE A 241 -1.50 -2.90 -14.26
CA ILE A 241 -2.94 -2.78 -14.45
C ILE A 241 -3.23 -2.20 -15.84
N PRO A 242 -3.98 -2.89 -16.70
CA PRO A 242 -4.35 -2.38 -18.02
C PRO A 242 -5.13 -1.07 -17.93
N ASN A 243 -4.93 -0.19 -18.91
CA ASN A 243 -5.65 1.07 -18.96
C ASN A 243 -7.17 0.88 -19.02
N SER A 244 -7.65 -0.21 -19.63
CA SER A 244 -9.06 -0.59 -19.70
C SER A 244 -9.71 -0.91 -18.34
N MET A 245 -8.92 -1.16 -17.30
CA MET A 245 -9.42 -1.46 -15.96
C MET A 245 -9.34 -0.28 -15.00
N LYS A 246 -8.62 0.79 -15.36
CA LYS A 246 -8.32 1.89 -14.43
C LYS A 246 -9.56 2.63 -13.91
N ASP A 247 -10.59 2.74 -14.73
CA ASP A 247 -11.83 3.48 -14.40
C ASP A 247 -12.88 2.62 -13.68
N LEU A 248 -12.57 1.36 -13.35
CA LEU A 248 -13.48 0.49 -12.62
C LEU A 248 -13.67 0.98 -11.18
N THR A 249 -14.91 1.08 -10.73
CA THR A 249 -15.32 1.46 -9.37
C THR A 249 -15.77 0.26 -8.54
N GLU A 250 -15.98 -0.89 -9.19
CA GLU A 250 -16.29 -2.18 -8.58
C GLU A 250 -15.54 -3.27 -9.35
N ILE A 251 -14.97 -4.23 -8.62
CA ILE A 251 -14.18 -5.32 -9.21
C ILE A 251 -14.54 -6.65 -8.56
N GLU A 252 -14.40 -7.74 -9.30
CA GLU A 252 -14.22 -9.07 -8.74
C GLU A 252 -12.72 -9.27 -8.53
N LEU A 253 -12.30 -9.35 -7.28
CA LEU A 253 -10.91 -9.60 -6.90
C LEU A 253 -10.76 -11.05 -6.46
N ALA A 254 -9.72 -11.75 -6.94
CA ALA A 254 -9.28 -12.99 -6.31
C ALA A 254 -7.77 -12.95 -6.11
N VAL A 255 -7.27 -13.55 -5.03
CA VAL A 255 -5.86 -13.51 -4.68
C VAL A 255 -5.41 -14.81 -4.00
N GLY A 256 -4.19 -15.24 -4.29
CA GLY A 256 -3.63 -16.42 -3.65
C GLY A 256 -2.30 -16.85 -4.25
N SER A 257 -1.83 -18.05 -3.86
CA SER A 257 -0.60 -18.63 -4.39
C SER A 257 -0.85 -19.32 -5.74
N GLY A 258 0.00 -19.03 -6.72
CA GLY A 258 0.02 -19.72 -8.02
C GLY A 258 0.65 -21.11 -7.97
N SER A 259 1.03 -21.58 -6.79
CA SER A 259 1.51 -22.95 -6.56
C SER A 259 0.46 -24.00 -6.96
N GLY A 260 0.90 -25.15 -7.43
CA GLY A 260 0.03 -26.27 -7.76
C GLY A 260 -0.75 -26.79 -6.56
N GLU A 261 -0.21 -26.66 -5.36
CA GLU A 261 -0.90 -26.96 -4.11
C GLU A 261 -0.67 -25.83 -3.11
N TRP A 262 -1.74 -25.25 -2.56
CA TRP A 262 -1.63 -24.31 -1.46
C TRP A 262 -2.76 -24.48 -0.45
N HIS A 263 -2.45 -24.22 0.82
CA HIS A 263 -3.35 -24.35 1.95
C HIS A 263 -2.97 -23.26 2.94
N ALA A 264 -3.87 -22.36 3.25
CA ALA A 264 -3.56 -21.16 4.01
C ALA A 264 -4.78 -20.58 4.73
N TYR A 265 -4.50 -19.77 5.75
CA TYR A 265 -5.43 -18.73 6.18
C TYR A 265 -5.01 -17.41 5.54
N ILE A 266 -5.97 -16.60 5.16
CA ILE A 266 -5.77 -15.23 4.68
C ILE A 266 -6.63 -14.26 5.45
N ASP A 267 -6.13 -13.03 5.60
CA ASP A 267 -6.79 -11.96 6.33
C ASP A 267 -6.32 -10.59 5.81
N ASN A 268 -6.98 -9.52 6.25
CA ASN A 268 -6.57 -8.12 6.04
C ASN A 268 -6.15 -7.83 4.59
N ILE A 269 -7.01 -8.17 3.61
CA ILE A 269 -6.79 -7.80 2.22
C ILE A 269 -7.10 -6.30 2.06
N ASN A 270 -6.09 -5.50 1.71
CA ASN A 270 -6.17 -4.04 1.68
C ASN A 270 -5.74 -3.47 0.32
#